data_f91df071f8621dff1a31f91d987ea68f
#
_entry.id   f91df071f8621dff1a31f91d987ea68f
#
_cell.length_a   1.000
_cell.length_b   1.000
_cell.length_c   1.000
_cell.angle_alpha   90.00
_cell.angle_beta   90.00
_cell.angle_gamma   90.00
#
_symmetry.space_group_name_H-M   'P 1'
#
loop_
_entity.id
_entity.type
_entity.pdbx_description
1 polymer ?
#
loop_
_entity_poly.entity_id
_entity_poly.type
_entity_poly.pdbx_seq_one_letter_code
_entity_poly.pdbx_strand_id
1 'polypeptide(L)'
;GTAPDALGVASDGRSERHQGDSMSRIITDATGKRYLLEDPVPLTQAPGNIQLATKSKPWKNYWRMLGTVILAFILIWFGLSFVIAGLIYGVVEITALGAICSLIPLPFLIILHRPKLIQVRLATPDSSGKNHHPLPEGGSLKTPQRTIFQRFVITDDSTLDMPPLGQVWGVFIAILVIGVMLSIPLILSFASGEEDLFGVVYLISFLPVLLLSIAAFSIPVFAWWATSSKIIGLPTKRRDAEAWMIAGMASALPALIVNSFIFPLFLPSGLSDSTVMALTAAISAPIGEEIFKLLAVCLFLPAIRNAKKGFQVGFTVGLGFALIENLAYILGSAFGGAPSLTLTALMRGIGSIPAHGLWTGISGFGLGYYSQSTDADKKMKWMINRFSIKSVDFAENLGFDIDGDGDHSGFDEFRPSFEEILAKDEAESNWKLIDKKTGELIDAPGVEKKEVSHSLVTPWDAANLRKEDGFRILPAKNVLACLGIAIAGHAFWNGTLVSVEELGESLGLGLGGVFILNMAWVSVLIVVLLILARGILKGVRSLPAD
;
A
#
# COMPACT_ATOMS: atom_id res chain seq x y z
N GLY A 1 6.29 67.06 -4.20
CA GLY A 1 4.88 67.12 -4.36
C GLY A 1 4.18 66.36 -3.23
N THR A 2 3.53 67.08 -2.41
CA THR A 2 2.82 66.78 -1.17
C THR A 2 1.66 65.80 -1.42
N ALA A 3 1.55 64.77 -0.60
CA ALA A 3 0.37 63.93 -0.47
C ALA A 3 -0.80 64.71 0.18
N PRO A 4 -2.05 64.42 -0.15
CA PRO A 4 -3.17 64.98 0.59
C PRO A 4 -3.53 64.08 1.77
N ASP A 5 -3.49 64.69 2.94
CA ASP A 5 -4.01 64.20 4.20
C ASP A 5 -5.55 64.18 4.24
N ALA A 6 -6.01 63.32 5.14
CA ALA A 6 -7.23 63.39 5.89
C ALA A 6 -8.51 62.79 5.29
N LEU A 7 -8.69 61.53 5.63
CA LEU A 7 -10.02 60.97 5.93
C LEU A 7 -10.34 61.31 7.41
N GLY A 8 -11.17 62.31 7.61
CA GLY A 8 -11.73 62.67 8.92
C GLY A 8 -12.70 61.58 9.38
N VAL A 9 -12.31 60.77 10.34
CA VAL A 9 -13.19 59.83 11.03
C VAL A 9 -13.85 60.57 12.20
N ALA A 10 -15.13 60.93 12.07
CA ALA A 10 -15.93 61.30 13.21
C ALA A 10 -16.37 60.04 13.97
N SER A 11 -15.74 59.80 15.11
CA SER A 11 -16.14 58.75 16.04
C SER A 11 -17.25 59.26 16.93
N ASP A 12 -18.48 58.81 16.73
CA ASP A 12 -19.54 58.96 17.73
C ASP A 12 -19.46 57.78 18.74
N GLY A 13 -19.04 58.11 19.95
CA GLY A 13 -18.80 57.12 20.98
C GLY A 13 -20.08 56.73 21.71
N ARG A 14 -20.36 55.46 21.72
CA ARG A 14 -20.92 54.71 22.84
C ARG A 14 -20.70 53.19 22.61
N SER A 15 -19.76 52.67 23.32
CA SER A 15 -19.48 51.24 23.38
C SER A 15 -20.18 50.65 24.59
N GLU A 16 -21.27 49.92 24.36
CA GLU A 16 -21.73 48.91 25.30
C GLU A 16 -21.14 47.56 24.87
N ARG A 17 -20.24 47.05 25.70
CA ARG A 17 -19.64 45.72 25.50
C ARG A 17 -20.63 44.64 25.90
N HIS A 18 -21.27 44.03 24.89
CA HIS A 18 -21.80 42.69 25.04
C HIS A 18 -20.81 41.70 24.45
N GLN A 19 -20.38 40.74 25.26
CA GLN A 19 -19.54 39.63 24.84
C GLN A 19 -20.30 38.82 23.80
N GLY A 20 -19.83 38.86 22.53
CA GLY A 20 -20.36 37.99 21.47
C GLY A 20 -20.75 38.67 20.15
N ASP A 21 -20.93 39.98 20.10
CA ASP A 21 -21.33 40.67 18.85
C ASP A 21 -20.11 41.15 18.06
N SER A 22 -19.99 40.70 16.79
CA SER A 22 -19.08 41.28 15.83
C SER A 22 -19.41 42.74 15.63
N MET A 23 -18.49 43.67 15.94
CA MET A 23 -18.70 45.09 15.74
C MET A 23 -18.72 45.39 14.25
N SER A 24 -19.90 45.64 13.71
CA SER A 24 -20.07 46.18 12.36
C SER A 24 -19.84 47.69 12.39
N ARG A 25 -18.89 48.21 11.60
CA ARG A 25 -18.65 49.64 11.44
C ARG A 25 -19.26 50.11 10.14
N ILE A 26 -20.04 51.21 10.22
CA ILE A 26 -20.53 51.87 9.02
C ILE A 26 -19.49 52.90 8.60
N ILE A 27 -18.89 52.73 7.43
CA ILE A 27 -17.97 53.69 6.82
C ILE A 27 -18.74 54.40 5.68
N THR A 28 -18.67 55.71 5.66
CA THR A 28 -19.25 56.52 4.58
C THR A 28 -18.07 57.04 3.74
N ASP A 29 -18.09 56.78 2.43
CA ASP A 29 -17.08 57.30 1.53
C ASP A 29 -17.30 58.78 1.20
N ALA A 30 -16.34 59.42 0.49
CA ALA A 30 -16.41 60.81 0.09
C ALA A 30 -17.59 61.14 -0.81
N THR A 31 -18.29 60.12 -1.34
CA THR A 31 -19.50 60.27 -2.18
C THR A 31 -20.79 60.13 -1.38
N GLY A 32 -20.71 59.93 -0.06
CA GLY A 32 -21.87 59.74 0.82
C GLY A 32 -22.42 58.32 0.84
N LYS A 33 -21.79 57.36 0.16
CA LYS A 33 -22.23 55.99 0.11
C LYS A 33 -21.77 55.25 1.38
N ARG A 34 -22.70 54.57 2.02
CA ARG A 34 -22.46 53.85 3.28
C ARG A 34 -22.09 52.39 3.02
N TYR A 35 -21.00 51.95 3.62
CA TYR A 35 -20.54 50.57 3.60
C TYR A 35 -20.57 50.01 5.02
N LEU A 36 -21.10 48.81 5.19
CA LEU A 36 -21.03 48.07 6.44
C LEU A 36 -19.75 47.23 6.41
N LEU A 37 -18.75 47.65 7.18
CA LEU A 37 -17.53 46.85 7.38
C LEU A 37 -17.76 45.95 8.60
N GLU A 38 -17.81 44.66 8.36
CA GLU A 38 -17.82 43.68 9.44
C GLU A 38 -16.35 43.33 9.77
N ASP A 39 -15.97 43.47 11.04
CA ASP A 39 -14.66 43.00 11.49
C ASP A 39 -14.54 41.51 11.17
N PRO A 40 -13.38 41.05 10.62
CA PRO A 40 -13.21 39.65 10.36
C PRO A 40 -13.37 38.86 11.67
N VAL A 41 -14.31 37.93 11.67
CA VAL A 41 -14.51 37.04 12.81
C VAL A 41 -13.18 36.34 13.05
N PRO A 42 -12.56 36.48 14.26
CA PRO A 42 -11.33 35.77 14.53
C PRO A 42 -11.59 34.29 14.30
N LEU A 43 -10.76 33.68 13.44
CA LEU A 43 -10.80 32.23 13.23
C LEU A 43 -10.72 31.58 14.62
N THR A 44 -11.79 30.92 15.04
CA THR A 44 -11.79 30.12 16.26
C THR A 44 -10.64 29.12 16.12
N GLN A 45 -9.81 29.01 17.17
CA GLN A 45 -8.76 28.03 17.19
C GLN A 45 -9.36 26.67 16.83
N ALA A 46 -8.72 25.96 15.93
CA ALA A 46 -9.11 24.60 15.61
C ALA A 46 -9.26 23.82 16.93
N PRO A 47 -10.32 23.02 17.12
CA PRO A 47 -10.51 22.24 18.34
C PRO A 47 -9.21 21.53 18.69
N GLY A 48 -8.77 21.61 19.96
CA GLY A 48 -7.45 21.12 20.40
C GLY A 48 -7.22 19.61 20.23
N ASN A 49 -8.25 18.87 19.85
CA ASN A 49 -8.21 17.46 19.47
C ASN A 49 -7.98 17.22 17.96
N ILE A 50 -8.03 18.25 17.11
CA ILE A 50 -7.66 18.16 15.70
C ILE A 50 -6.14 18.34 15.59
N GLN A 51 -5.42 17.24 15.65
CA GLN A 51 -3.99 17.23 15.31
C GLN A 51 -3.85 17.17 13.80
N LEU A 52 -3.65 18.33 13.17
CA LEU A 52 -3.43 18.45 11.73
C LEU A 52 -2.09 17.85 11.29
N ALA A 53 -1.13 17.71 12.22
CA ALA A 53 0.13 17.04 12.00
C ALA A 53 0.57 16.29 13.27
N THR A 54 0.75 15.00 13.20
CA THR A 54 1.36 14.20 14.24
C THR A 54 2.81 13.89 13.87
N LYS A 55 3.72 13.90 14.89
CA LYS A 55 5.08 13.43 14.68
C LYS A 55 5.03 11.98 14.18
N SER A 56 5.65 11.72 13.05
CA SER A 56 5.76 10.40 12.48
C SER A 56 6.48 9.43 13.46
N LYS A 57 5.97 8.20 13.52
CA LYS A 57 6.57 7.10 14.28
C LYS A 57 6.76 5.88 13.38
N PRO A 58 7.77 5.89 12.47
CA PRO A 58 7.92 4.90 11.41
C PRO A 58 8.00 3.47 11.92
N TRP A 59 8.78 3.21 12.99
CA TRP A 59 8.88 1.87 13.59
C TRP A 59 7.57 1.39 14.23
N LYS A 60 6.74 2.30 14.77
CA LYS A 60 5.40 1.95 15.24
C LYS A 60 4.51 1.51 14.07
N ASN A 61 4.61 2.17 12.93
CA ASN A 61 3.89 1.78 11.72
C ASN A 61 4.36 0.42 11.20
N TYR A 62 5.68 0.16 11.20
CA TYR A 62 6.24 -1.15 10.85
C TYR A 62 5.67 -2.27 11.73
N TRP A 63 5.73 -2.14 13.07
CA TRP A 63 5.21 -3.15 13.99
C TRP A 63 3.71 -3.37 13.84
N ARG A 64 2.96 -2.30 13.55
CA ARG A 64 1.54 -2.42 13.27
C ARG A 64 1.28 -3.20 11.99
N MET A 65 1.99 -2.89 10.91
CA MET A 65 1.87 -3.61 9.64
C MET A 65 2.26 -5.08 9.80
N LEU A 66 3.33 -5.36 10.53
CA LEU A 66 3.73 -6.73 10.86
C LEU A 66 2.64 -7.48 11.64
N GLY A 67 2.04 -6.84 12.65
CA GLY A 67 0.92 -7.42 13.40
C GLY A 67 -0.28 -7.72 12.52
N THR A 68 -0.66 -6.79 11.63
CA THR A 68 -1.74 -6.99 10.65
C THR A 68 -1.45 -8.17 9.73
N VAL A 69 -0.21 -8.30 9.26
CA VAL A 69 0.24 -9.39 8.41
C VAL A 69 0.18 -10.74 9.13
N ILE A 70 0.65 -10.81 10.37
CA ILE A 70 0.58 -12.05 11.17
C ILE A 70 -0.88 -12.47 11.40
N LEU A 71 -1.76 -11.54 11.73
CA LEU A 71 -3.18 -11.84 11.91
C LEU A 71 -3.83 -12.31 10.60
N ALA A 72 -3.51 -11.66 9.47
CA ALA A 72 -3.99 -12.08 8.16
C ALA A 72 -3.44 -13.47 7.77
N PHE A 73 -2.19 -13.77 8.10
CA PHE A 73 -1.61 -15.10 7.91
C PHE A 73 -2.37 -16.17 8.70
N ILE A 74 -2.63 -15.93 9.98
CA ILE A 74 -3.40 -16.87 10.81
C ILE A 74 -4.80 -17.09 10.23
N LEU A 75 -5.49 -16.01 9.82
CA LEU A 75 -6.81 -16.10 9.21
C LEU A 75 -6.82 -16.91 7.91
N ILE A 76 -5.89 -16.63 7.01
CA ILE A 76 -5.87 -17.24 5.67
C ILE A 76 -5.34 -18.66 5.73
N TRP A 77 -4.18 -18.87 6.36
CA TRP A 77 -3.45 -20.14 6.28
C TRP A 77 -3.85 -21.15 7.34
N PHE A 78 -4.17 -20.74 8.56
CA PHE A 78 -4.69 -21.66 9.57
C PHE A 78 -6.21 -21.68 9.62
N GLY A 79 -6.87 -20.54 9.36
CA GLY A 79 -8.32 -20.47 9.35
C GLY A 79 -8.90 -21.07 8.07
N LEU A 80 -8.79 -20.35 6.96
CA LEU A 80 -9.45 -20.73 5.70
C LEU A 80 -8.92 -22.05 5.12
N SER A 81 -7.60 -22.31 5.19
CA SER A 81 -7.03 -23.56 4.67
C SER A 81 -7.53 -24.77 5.43
N PHE A 82 -7.64 -24.70 6.75
CA PHE A 82 -8.18 -25.82 7.55
C PHE A 82 -9.67 -26.01 7.33
N VAL A 83 -10.44 -24.91 7.17
CA VAL A 83 -11.86 -25.05 6.78
C VAL A 83 -11.98 -25.77 5.44
N ILE A 84 -11.23 -25.32 4.43
CA ILE A 84 -11.25 -25.92 3.09
C ILE A 84 -10.80 -27.39 3.15
N ALA A 85 -9.69 -27.68 3.80
CA ALA A 85 -9.19 -29.05 3.93
C ALA A 85 -10.20 -29.95 4.67
N GLY A 86 -10.75 -29.49 5.79
CA GLY A 86 -11.75 -30.24 6.54
C GLY A 86 -13.02 -30.54 5.74
N LEU A 87 -13.47 -29.59 4.90
CA LEU A 87 -14.60 -29.80 4.00
C LEU A 87 -14.26 -30.80 2.88
N ILE A 88 -13.06 -30.71 2.29
CA ILE A 88 -12.62 -31.63 1.21
C ILE A 88 -12.49 -33.06 1.74
N TYR A 89 -11.89 -33.24 2.91
CA TYR A 89 -11.66 -34.56 3.49
C TYR A 89 -12.81 -35.08 4.35
N GLY A 90 -13.86 -34.27 4.55
CA GLY A 90 -15.02 -34.63 5.39
C GLY A 90 -14.68 -34.75 6.88
N VAL A 91 -13.61 -34.07 7.37
CA VAL A 91 -13.16 -34.14 8.77
C VAL A 91 -13.65 -32.91 9.53
N VAL A 92 -14.67 -33.14 10.39
CA VAL A 92 -15.36 -32.06 11.12
C VAL A 92 -14.42 -31.36 12.11
N GLU A 93 -13.50 -32.08 12.74
CA GLU A 93 -12.54 -31.54 13.72
C GLU A 93 -11.59 -30.53 13.06
N ILE A 94 -11.11 -30.81 11.85
CA ILE A 94 -10.25 -29.90 11.09
C ILE A 94 -11.06 -28.68 10.66
N THR A 95 -12.31 -28.85 10.20
CA THR A 95 -13.19 -27.74 9.84
C THR A 95 -13.48 -26.84 11.05
N ALA A 96 -13.78 -27.43 12.21
CA ALA A 96 -14.04 -26.69 13.43
C ALA A 96 -12.79 -25.94 13.92
N LEU A 97 -11.61 -26.56 13.87
CA LEU A 97 -10.36 -25.90 14.19
C LEU A 97 -10.07 -24.70 13.28
N GLY A 98 -10.28 -24.89 11.97
CA GLY A 98 -10.14 -23.80 11.00
C GLY A 98 -11.12 -22.64 11.25
N ALA A 99 -12.38 -22.94 11.58
CA ALA A 99 -13.38 -21.94 11.94
C ALA A 99 -12.97 -21.13 13.18
N ILE A 100 -12.49 -21.80 14.24
CA ILE A 100 -11.98 -21.15 15.47
C ILE A 100 -10.77 -20.26 15.13
N CYS A 101 -9.80 -20.77 14.36
CA CYS A 101 -8.63 -20.00 13.93
C CYS A 101 -9.00 -18.79 13.04
N SER A 102 -10.14 -18.84 12.34
CA SER A 102 -10.67 -17.71 11.57
C SER A 102 -11.35 -16.67 12.44
N LEU A 103 -12.09 -17.10 13.47
CA LEU A 103 -12.87 -16.21 14.32
C LEU A 103 -11.98 -15.34 15.23
N ILE A 104 -10.81 -15.83 15.65
CA ILE A 104 -9.92 -15.11 16.57
C ILE A 104 -9.29 -13.87 15.90
N PRO A 105 -8.60 -13.96 14.72
CA PRO A 105 -7.92 -12.83 14.12
C PRO A 105 -8.87 -11.82 13.44
N LEU A 106 -10.05 -12.24 13.03
CA LEU A 106 -10.97 -11.40 12.26
C LEU A 106 -11.40 -10.11 13.00
N PRO A 107 -11.85 -10.12 14.26
CA PRO A 107 -12.16 -8.90 14.99
C PRO A 107 -10.96 -7.96 15.13
N PHE A 108 -9.75 -8.50 15.35
CA PHE A 108 -8.53 -7.70 15.46
C PHE A 108 -8.16 -7.04 14.13
N LEU A 109 -8.30 -7.77 13.01
CA LEU A 109 -8.08 -7.20 11.67
C LEU A 109 -9.09 -6.08 11.37
N ILE A 110 -10.36 -6.26 11.71
CA ILE A 110 -11.40 -5.24 11.55
C ILE A 110 -11.04 -4.00 12.38
N ILE A 111 -10.67 -4.16 13.65
CA ILE A 111 -10.30 -3.04 14.53
C ILE A 111 -9.04 -2.32 14.02
N LEU A 112 -8.00 -3.07 13.64
CA LEU A 112 -6.75 -2.50 13.12
C LEU A 112 -6.97 -1.77 11.79
N HIS A 113 -7.85 -2.29 10.94
CA HIS A 113 -8.14 -1.72 9.62
C HIS A 113 -9.28 -0.69 9.63
N ARG A 114 -9.93 -0.52 10.79
CA ARG A 114 -11.05 0.43 10.92
C ARG A 114 -10.65 1.82 10.45
N PRO A 115 -11.42 2.44 9.54
CA PRO A 115 -11.19 3.81 9.12
C PRO A 115 -11.40 4.75 10.31
N LYS A 116 -10.53 5.71 10.46
CA LYS A 116 -10.85 6.89 11.25
C LYS A 116 -11.69 7.80 10.36
N LEU A 117 -12.94 7.91 10.71
CA LEU A 117 -13.86 8.81 10.03
C LEU A 117 -13.83 10.15 10.75
N ILE A 118 -13.53 11.21 10.02
CA ILE A 118 -13.58 12.58 10.51
C ILE A 118 -14.76 13.24 9.82
N GLN A 119 -15.75 13.67 10.60
CA GLN A 119 -16.85 14.47 10.05
C GLN A 119 -16.34 15.87 9.76
N VAL A 120 -16.37 16.27 8.51
CA VAL A 120 -16.02 17.62 8.06
C VAL A 120 -17.28 18.26 7.50
N ARG A 121 -17.57 19.47 7.94
CA ARG A 121 -18.63 20.29 7.36
C ARG A 121 -17.99 21.25 6.37
N LEU A 122 -18.39 21.19 5.11
CA LEU A 122 -17.97 22.12 4.08
C LEU A 122 -19.10 23.11 3.81
N ALA A 123 -18.81 24.40 3.92
CA ALA A 123 -19.73 25.46 3.53
C ALA A 123 -19.53 25.78 2.05
N THR A 124 -20.50 25.45 1.22
CA THR A 124 -20.50 25.83 -0.22
C THR A 124 -21.42 27.03 -0.44
N PRO A 125 -21.00 28.02 -1.24
CA PRO A 125 -21.88 29.16 -1.60
C PRO A 125 -23.14 28.68 -2.30
N ASP A 126 -24.29 29.09 -1.80
CA ASP A 126 -25.58 28.78 -2.41
C ASP A 126 -26.56 29.94 -2.14
N SER A 127 -27.23 30.43 -3.21
CA SER A 127 -28.20 31.52 -3.12
C SER A 127 -29.42 31.17 -2.26
N SER A 128 -29.76 29.90 -2.13
CA SER A 128 -30.85 29.39 -1.27
C SER A 128 -30.40 29.16 0.18
N GLY A 129 -29.11 29.21 0.44
CA GLY A 129 -28.51 28.93 1.74
C GLY A 129 -28.74 30.01 2.79
N LYS A 130 -28.11 29.82 3.96
CA LYS A 130 -28.18 30.72 5.11
C LYS A 130 -26.82 31.36 5.37
N ASN A 131 -26.80 32.57 5.95
CA ASN A 131 -25.58 33.25 6.36
C ASN A 131 -25.14 32.84 7.78
N HIS A 132 -26.03 32.21 8.56
CA HIS A 132 -25.78 31.81 9.93
C HIS A 132 -26.03 30.30 10.05
N HIS A 133 -25.04 29.60 10.54
CA HIS A 133 -25.09 28.16 10.70
C HIS A 133 -24.84 27.79 12.15
N PRO A 134 -25.76 27.12 12.85
CA PRO A 134 -25.58 26.72 14.22
C PRO A 134 -24.44 25.68 14.32
N LEU A 135 -23.58 25.85 15.33
CA LEU A 135 -22.52 24.89 15.64
C LEU A 135 -23.01 23.92 16.70
N PRO A 136 -22.60 22.62 16.67
CA PRO A 136 -23.03 21.61 17.63
C PRO A 136 -22.65 21.94 19.08
N GLU A 137 -21.60 22.74 19.27
CA GLU A 137 -21.04 23.13 20.56
C GLU A 137 -21.69 24.39 21.13
N GLY A 138 -22.72 24.89 20.50
CA GLY A 138 -23.34 26.19 20.83
C GLY A 138 -22.60 27.34 20.12
N GLY A 139 -23.37 28.29 19.65
CA GLY A 139 -22.88 29.40 18.83
C GLY A 139 -23.28 29.25 17.37
N SER A 140 -23.02 30.27 16.57
CA SER A 140 -23.30 30.26 15.14
C SER A 140 -22.08 30.74 14.33
N LEU A 141 -21.81 30.06 13.22
CA LEU A 141 -20.85 30.52 12.24
C LEU A 141 -21.58 31.45 11.26
N LYS A 142 -21.09 32.69 11.12
CA LYS A 142 -21.57 33.62 10.11
C LYS A 142 -20.66 33.54 8.89
N THR A 143 -21.27 33.36 7.71
CA THR A 143 -20.56 33.36 6.44
C THR A 143 -20.84 34.65 5.66
N PRO A 144 -19.86 35.20 4.89
CA PRO A 144 -20.03 36.43 4.14
C PRO A 144 -21.07 36.31 3.00
N GLN A 145 -21.29 35.12 2.49
CA GLN A 145 -22.30 34.79 1.48
C GLN A 145 -23.25 33.72 2.03
N ARG A 146 -24.43 33.60 1.42
CA ARG A 146 -25.31 32.46 1.72
C ARG A 146 -24.65 31.18 1.35
N THR A 147 -24.62 30.25 2.30
CA THR A 147 -23.94 28.96 2.17
C THR A 147 -24.82 27.81 2.64
N ILE A 148 -24.62 26.66 2.04
CA ILE A 148 -25.16 25.40 2.55
C ILE A 148 -24.02 24.63 3.20
N PHE A 149 -24.24 24.10 4.40
CA PHE A 149 -23.34 23.16 5.05
C PHE A 149 -23.63 21.76 4.55
N GLN A 150 -22.64 21.18 3.90
CA GLN A 150 -22.64 19.74 3.57
C GLN A 150 -21.77 18.99 4.58
N ARG A 151 -22.27 17.90 5.12
CA ARG A 151 -21.51 16.97 5.96
C ARG A 151 -20.73 16.03 5.04
N PHE A 152 -19.44 15.97 5.23
CA PHE A 152 -18.60 14.96 4.59
C PHE A 152 -17.95 14.11 5.65
N VAL A 153 -17.95 12.81 5.42
CA VAL A 153 -17.17 11.88 6.21
C VAL A 153 -15.87 11.64 5.46
N ILE A 154 -14.78 12.17 5.99
CA ILE A 154 -13.44 11.99 5.41
C ILE A 154 -12.76 10.85 6.16
N THR A 155 -12.20 9.90 5.44
CA THR A 155 -11.28 8.92 6.02
C THR A 155 -9.96 9.61 6.37
N ASP A 156 -9.37 9.27 7.54
CA ASP A 156 -8.01 9.70 7.87
C ASP A 156 -7.04 9.12 6.83
N ASP A 157 -6.60 9.99 5.93
CA ASP A 157 -5.76 9.70 4.78
C ASP A 157 -4.27 9.91 5.09
N SER A 158 -3.85 9.68 6.33
CA SER A 158 -2.45 9.81 6.69
C SER A 158 -1.55 8.96 5.78
N THR A 159 -0.55 9.62 5.19
CA THR A 159 0.47 8.93 4.40
C THR A 159 1.28 8.00 5.29
N LEU A 160 1.63 6.85 4.74
CA LEU A 160 2.45 5.88 5.42
C LEU A 160 3.90 6.38 5.43
N ASP A 161 4.46 6.49 6.63
CA ASP A 161 5.85 6.80 6.83
C ASP A 161 6.57 5.55 7.35
N MET A 162 7.52 5.08 6.56
CA MET A 162 8.33 3.90 6.87
C MET A 162 9.67 4.30 7.49
N PRO A 163 10.30 3.41 8.28
CA PRO A 163 11.64 3.65 8.79
C PRO A 163 12.62 4.01 7.66
N PRO A 164 13.65 4.86 7.95
CA PRO A 164 14.65 5.21 6.97
C PRO A 164 15.29 3.97 6.33
N LEU A 165 15.50 3.98 5.01
CA LEU A 165 16.03 2.82 4.26
C LEU A 165 17.29 2.25 4.87
N GLY A 166 18.25 3.13 5.28
CA GLY A 166 19.49 2.69 5.91
C GLY A 166 19.28 1.93 7.21
N GLN A 167 18.23 2.25 7.99
CA GLN A 167 17.91 1.52 9.20
C GLN A 167 17.34 0.13 8.88
N VAL A 168 16.38 0.04 7.95
CA VAL A 168 15.73 -1.24 7.61
C VAL A 168 16.73 -2.20 6.96
N TRP A 169 17.51 -1.72 5.99
CA TRP A 169 18.58 -2.52 5.38
C TRP A 169 19.70 -2.85 6.37
N GLY A 170 20.04 -1.92 7.29
CA GLY A 170 20.99 -2.16 8.37
C GLY A 170 20.53 -3.28 9.31
N VAL A 171 19.24 -3.33 9.66
CA VAL A 171 18.66 -4.44 10.44
C VAL A 171 18.75 -5.75 9.66
N PHE A 172 18.47 -5.74 8.34
CA PHE A 172 18.61 -6.95 7.53
C PHE A 172 20.05 -7.47 7.50
N ILE A 173 21.03 -6.58 7.31
CA ILE A 173 22.45 -6.96 7.37
C ILE A 173 22.81 -7.52 8.77
N ALA A 174 22.30 -6.89 9.84
CA ALA A 174 22.52 -7.39 11.20
C ALA A 174 21.95 -8.80 11.41
N ILE A 175 20.76 -9.11 10.84
CA ILE A 175 20.18 -10.45 10.86
C ILE A 175 21.13 -11.46 10.20
N LEU A 176 21.68 -11.14 9.03
CA LEU A 176 22.62 -12.02 8.33
C LEU A 176 23.91 -12.21 9.11
N VAL A 177 24.46 -11.14 9.71
CA VAL A 177 25.67 -11.21 10.53
C VAL A 177 25.44 -12.10 11.77
N ILE A 178 24.33 -11.89 12.48
CA ILE A 178 23.96 -12.71 13.64
C ILE A 178 23.78 -14.19 13.21
N GLY A 179 23.13 -14.41 12.09
CA GLY A 179 22.95 -15.75 11.52
C GLY A 179 24.29 -16.44 11.23
N VAL A 180 25.24 -15.74 10.63
CA VAL A 180 26.61 -16.25 10.41
C VAL A 180 27.30 -16.55 11.74
N MET A 181 27.19 -15.67 12.72
CA MET A 181 27.79 -15.88 14.04
C MET A 181 27.22 -17.11 14.76
N LEU A 182 25.91 -17.33 14.66
CA LEU A 182 25.26 -18.53 15.20
C LEU A 182 25.60 -19.81 14.40
N SER A 183 25.99 -19.67 13.15
CA SER A 183 26.38 -20.81 12.30
C SER A 183 27.75 -21.36 12.65
N ILE A 184 28.68 -20.52 13.13
CA ILE A 184 30.06 -20.96 13.41
C ILE A 184 30.14 -22.10 14.43
N PRO A 185 29.54 -22.00 15.64
CA PRO A 185 29.58 -23.11 16.62
C PRO A 185 28.95 -24.38 16.06
N LEU A 186 27.85 -24.26 15.30
CA LEU A 186 27.17 -25.42 14.73
C LEU A 186 28.03 -26.15 13.68
N ILE A 187 28.69 -25.39 12.79
CA ILE A 187 29.60 -25.95 11.79
C ILE A 187 30.82 -26.59 12.45
N LEU A 188 31.39 -25.96 13.48
CA LEU A 188 32.54 -26.51 14.20
C LEU A 188 32.18 -27.79 14.95
N SER A 189 31.01 -27.85 15.61
CA SER A 189 30.55 -29.07 16.29
C SER A 189 30.24 -30.18 15.29
N PHE A 190 29.70 -29.90 14.13
CA PHE A 190 29.51 -30.86 13.05
C PHE A 190 30.87 -31.38 12.54
N ALA A 191 31.83 -30.51 12.33
CA ALA A 191 33.16 -30.85 11.84
C ALA A 191 34.00 -31.66 12.86
N SER A 192 33.71 -31.57 14.16
CA SER A 192 34.37 -32.38 15.19
C SER A 192 33.99 -33.85 15.13
N GLY A 193 32.88 -34.21 14.49
CA GLY A 193 32.35 -35.57 14.44
C GLY A 193 31.73 -36.07 15.74
N GLU A 194 31.59 -35.22 16.76
CA GLU A 194 30.95 -35.54 18.04
C GLU A 194 29.46 -35.29 17.99
N GLU A 195 28.65 -36.33 17.80
CA GLU A 195 27.19 -36.22 17.65
C GLU A 195 26.52 -35.58 18.86
N ASP A 196 26.93 -35.89 20.07
CA ASP A 196 26.39 -35.32 21.31
C ASP A 196 26.64 -33.81 21.38
N LEU A 197 27.87 -33.38 21.04
CA LEU A 197 28.22 -31.96 21.01
C LEU A 197 27.38 -31.23 19.97
N PHE A 198 27.23 -31.79 18.77
CA PHE A 198 26.38 -31.21 17.74
C PHE A 198 24.93 -31.07 18.21
N GLY A 199 24.34 -32.10 18.81
CA GLY A 199 22.98 -32.08 19.34
C GLY A 199 22.76 -30.99 20.39
N VAL A 200 23.69 -30.83 21.31
CA VAL A 200 23.64 -29.80 22.36
C VAL A 200 23.73 -28.38 21.74
N VAL A 201 24.71 -28.17 20.85
CA VAL A 201 24.88 -26.85 20.18
C VAL A 201 23.67 -26.50 19.33
N TYR A 202 23.10 -27.48 18.61
CA TYR A 202 21.88 -27.31 17.82
C TYR A 202 20.72 -26.91 18.72
N LEU A 203 20.47 -27.60 19.81
CA LEU A 203 19.37 -27.31 20.74
C LEU A 203 19.49 -25.91 21.36
N ILE A 204 20.68 -25.53 21.80
CA ILE A 204 20.93 -24.18 22.37
C ILE A 204 20.72 -23.10 21.32
N SER A 205 21.14 -23.32 20.07
CA SER A 205 20.99 -22.33 18.99
C SER A 205 19.57 -22.26 18.44
N PHE A 206 18.72 -23.25 18.66
CA PHE A 206 17.39 -23.35 18.04
C PHE A 206 16.48 -22.16 18.40
N LEU A 207 16.41 -21.78 19.68
CA LEU A 207 15.57 -20.64 20.11
C LEU A 207 16.04 -19.30 19.52
N PRO A 208 17.34 -18.93 19.56
CA PRO A 208 17.84 -17.75 18.84
C PRO A 208 17.54 -17.78 17.34
N VAL A 209 17.67 -18.94 16.68
CA VAL A 209 17.35 -19.11 15.25
C VAL A 209 15.87 -18.88 14.97
N LEU A 210 14.99 -19.44 15.80
CA LEU A 210 13.54 -19.24 15.67
C LEU A 210 13.15 -17.77 15.86
N LEU A 211 13.73 -17.08 16.84
CA LEU A 211 13.50 -15.63 17.03
C LEU A 211 14.03 -14.81 15.86
N LEU A 212 15.20 -15.19 15.33
CA LEU A 212 15.80 -14.51 14.16
C LEU A 212 14.92 -14.69 12.90
N SER A 213 14.23 -15.82 12.77
CA SER A 213 13.30 -16.11 11.67
C SER A 213 12.19 -15.07 11.54
N ILE A 214 11.67 -14.56 12.68
CA ILE A 214 10.61 -13.53 12.69
C ILE A 214 11.08 -12.24 11.99
N ALA A 215 12.32 -11.84 12.20
CA ALA A 215 12.89 -10.70 11.53
C ALA A 215 13.30 -11.03 10.08
N ALA A 216 13.86 -12.21 9.85
CA ALA A 216 14.36 -12.64 8.55
C ALA A 216 13.26 -12.77 7.49
N PHE A 217 12.02 -13.18 7.84
CA PHE A 217 10.96 -13.26 6.85
C PHE A 217 10.35 -11.89 6.52
N SER A 218 10.30 -10.95 7.46
CA SER A 218 9.53 -9.71 7.32
C SER A 218 10.37 -8.50 6.92
N ILE A 219 11.54 -8.31 7.53
CA ILE A 219 12.39 -7.13 7.32
C ILE A 219 12.74 -6.91 5.83
N PRO A 220 13.21 -7.90 5.06
CA PRO A 220 13.56 -7.66 3.66
C PRO A 220 12.35 -7.29 2.79
N VAL A 221 11.17 -7.81 3.10
CA VAL A 221 9.93 -7.44 2.39
C VAL A 221 9.62 -5.95 2.59
N PHE A 222 9.65 -5.47 3.83
CA PHE A 222 9.42 -4.06 4.14
C PHE A 222 10.56 -3.16 3.64
N ALA A 223 11.80 -3.67 3.61
CA ALA A 223 12.93 -2.95 3.02
C ALA A 223 12.72 -2.72 1.52
N TRP A 224 12.29 -3.72 0.77
CA TRP A 224 11.96 -3.60 -0.64
C TRP A 224 10.73 -2.72 -0.88
N TRP A 225 9.71 -2.84 -0.02
CA TRP A 225 8.55 -1.97 -0.11
C TRP A 225 8.93 -0.49 0.07
N ALA A 226 9.73 -0.18 1.10
CA ALA A 226 10.20 1.18 1.35
C ALA A 226 11.13 1.68 0.23
N THR A 227 12.00 0.81 -0.31
CA THR A 227 12.92 1.14 -1.42
C THR A 227 12.15 1.46 -2.69
N SER A 228 11.21 0.61 -3.09
CA SER A 228 10.40 0.81 -4.30
C SER A 228 9.52 2.05 -4.17
N SER A 229 8.85 2.25 -3.05
CA SER A 229 8.01 3.42 -2.79
C SER A 229 8.81 4.73 -2.86
N LYS A 230 10.03 4.75 -2.29
CA LYS A 230 10.92 5.91 -2.38
C LYS A 230 11.39 6.17 -3.82
N ILE A 231 11.72 5.13 -4.58
CA ILE A 231 12.17 5.28 -5.98
C ILE A 231 11.01 5.73 -6.85
N ILE A 232 9.83 5.11 -6.75
CA ILE A 232 8.64 5.46 -7.55
C ILE A 232 8.17 6.88 -7.21
N GLY A 233 8.26 7.28 -5.93
CA GLY A 233 7.93 8.63 -5.48
C GLY A 233 6.42 8.93 -5.41
N LEU A 234 5.57 7.91 -5.33
CA LEU A 234 4.14 8.06 -5.09
C LEU A 234 3.82 7.87 -3.60
N PRO A 235 3.13 8.82 -2.97
CA PRO A 235 2.68 8.66 -1.60
C PRO A 235 1.68 7.50 -1.50
N THR A 236 1.77 6.74 -0.41
CA THR A 236 0.87 5.61 -0.15
C THR A 236 0.19 5.83 1.20
N LYS A 237 -1.11 5.61 1.24
CA LYS A 237 -1.85 5.57 2.49
C LYS A 237 -1.57 4.24 3.19
N ARG A 238 -1.44 4.27 4.54
CA ARG A 238 -1.16 3.04 5.30
C ARG A 238 -2.16 1.93 5.02
N ARG A 239 -3.46 2.28 5.04
CA ARG A 239 -4.53 1.31 4.81
C ARG A 239 -4.47 0.67 3.42
N ASP A 240 -4.12 1.46 2.41
CA ASP A 240 -3.96 0.96 1.04
C ASP A 240 -2.80 -0.03 0.97
N ALA A 241 -1.64 0.31 1.57
CA ALA A 241 -0.49 -0.59 1.59
C ALA A 241 -0.78 -1.90 2.34
N GLU A 242 -1.45 -1.82 3.50
CA GLU A 242 -1.90 -2.99 4.27
C GLU A 242 -2.84 -3.85 3.41
N ALA A 243 -3.84 -3.23 2.77
CA ALA A 243 -4.81 -3.95 1.93
C ALA A 243 -4.15 -4.62 0.71
N TRP A 244 -3.22 -3.95 0.02
CA TRP A 244 -2.51 -4.52 -1.12
C TRP A 244 -1.62 -5.70 -0.69
N MET A 245 -0.92 -5.59 0.44
CA MET A 245 -0.13 -6.69 0.99
C MET A 245 -1.02 -7.88 1.36
N ILE A 246 -2.14 -7.65 2.07
CA ILE A 246 -3.07 -8.71 2.46
C ILE A 246 -3.66 -9.42 1.24
N ALA A 247 -4.03 -8.66 0.20
CA ALA A 247 -4.54 -9.27 -1.05
C ALA A 247 -3.46 -10.11 -1.75
N GLY A 248 -2.20 -9.66 -1.72
CA GLY A 248 -1.07 -10.46 -2.19
C GLY A 248 -0.90 -11.76 -1.40
N MET A 249 -0.99 -11.69 -0.07
CA MET A 249 -0.97 -12.88 0.79
C MET A 249 -2.12 -13.83 0.48
N ALA A 250 -3.33 -13.29 0.31
CA ALA A 250 -4.52 -14.09 0.01
C ALA A 250 -4.43 -14.78 -1.36
N SER A 251 -3.77 -14.15 -2.34
CA SER A 251 -3.59 -14.73 -3.68
C SER A 251 -2.71 -15.99 -3.68
N ALA A 252 -1.90 -16.21 -2.65
CA ALA A 252 -1.09 -17.41 -2.50
C ALA A 252 -1.93 -18.67 -2.21
N LEU A 253 -3.11 -18.52 -1.58
CA LEU A 253 -3.97 -19.65 -1.25
C LEU A 253 -4.53 -20.36 -2.50
N PRO A 254 -5.21 -19.68 -3.43
CA PRO A 254 -5.66 -20.33 -4.67
C PRO A 254 -4.49 -20.84 -5.53
N ALA A 255 -3.34 -20.15 -5.53
CA ALA A 255 -2.14 -20.63 -6.21
C ALA A 255 -1.67 -21.97 -5.62
N LEU A 256 -1.63 -22.09 -4.29
CA LEU A 256 -1.30 -23.34 -3.61
C LEU A 256 -2.28 -24.47 -3.99
N ILE A 257 -3.58 -24.18 -4.01
CA ILE A 257 -4.60 -25.18 -4.40
C ILE A 257 -4.35 -25.67 -5.83
N VAL A 258 -4.10 -24.76 -6.76
CA VAL A 258 -3.82 -25.13 -8.15
C VAL A 258 -2.55 -25.95 -8.24
N ASN A 259 -1.47 -25.51 -7.61
CA ASN A 259 -0.16 -26.17 -7.69
C ASN A 259 -0.15 -27.55 -7.02
N SER A 260 -0.82 -27.70 -5.87
CA SER A 260 -0.73 -28.93 -5.07
C SER A 260 -1.81 -29.96 -5.40
N PHE A 261 -2.99 -29.53 -5.88
CA PHE A 261 -4.13 -30.43 -6.07
C PHE A 261 -4.62 -30.48 -7.50
N ILE A 262 -4.67 -29.37 -8.21
CA ILE A 262 -5.29 -29.31 -9.55
C ILE A 262 -4.29 -29.69 -10.63
N PHE A 263 -3.10 -29.08 -10.66
CA PHE A 263 -2.11 -29.32 -11.70
C PHE A 263 -1.64 -30.78 -11.77
N PRO A 264 -1.35 -31.48 -10.64
CA PRO A 264 -0.97 -32.88 -10.69
C PRO A 264 -2.00 -33.79 -11.38
N LEU A 265 -3.30 -33.44 -11.38
CA LEU A 265 -4.35 -34.22 -12.05
C LEU A 265 -4.21 -34.21 -13.58
N PHE A 266 -3.52 -33.24 -14.16
CA PHE A 266 -3.29 -33.12 -15.60
C PHE A 266 -1.97 -33.77 -16.03
N LEU A 267 -1.15 -34.26 -15.09
CA LEU A 267 0.11 -34.91 -15.40
C LEU A 267 -0.10 -36.42 -15.67
N PRO A 268 0.74 -37.01 -16.54
CA PRO A 268 0.71 -38.46 -16.76
C PRO A 268 0.91 -39.24 -15.46
N SER A 269 0.17 -40.34 -15.30
CA SER A 269 0.35 -41.26 -14.19
C SER A 269 1.71 -41.96 -14.29
N GLY A 270 2.41 -42.10 -13.15
CA GLY A 270 3.70 -42.80 -13.08
C GLY A 270 4.94 -41.89 -13.14
N LEU A 271 4.77 -40.58 -13.16
CA LEU A 271 5.89 -39.66 -12.95
C LEU A 271 6.40 -39.76 -11.51
N SER A 272 7.72 -39.58 -11.33
CA SER A 272 8.30 -39.49 -9.97
C SER A 272 7.83 -38.20 -9.29
N ASP A 273 7.78 -38.21 -7.95
CA ASP A 273 7.43 -37.03 -7.15
C ASP A 273 8.36 -35.85 -7.46
N SER A 274 9.65 -36.12 -7.67
CA SER A 274 10.62 -35.09 -8.05
C SER A 274 10.29 -34.45 -9.41
N THR A 275 9.90 -35.26 -10.42
CA THR A 275 9.46 -34.74 -11.71
C THR A 275 8.18 -33.91 -11.60
N VAL A 276 7.20 -34.36 -10.80
CA VAL A 276 5.98 -33.60 -10.54
C VAL A 276 6.31 -32.27 -9.88
N MET A 277 7.19 -32.26 -8.88
CA MET A 277 7.64 -31.02 -8.22
C MET A 277 8.36 -30.07 -9.18
N ALA A 278 9.26 -30.60 -10.03
CA ALA A 278 9.98 -29.83 -11.04
C ALA A 278 9.04 -29.16 -12.05
N LEU A 279 8.07 -29.93 -12.59
CA LEU A 279 7.07 -29.41 -13.52
C LEU A 279 6.14 -28.39 -12.83
N THR A 280 5.77 -28.62 -11.58
CA THR A 280 4.99 -27.69 -10.80
C THR A 280 5.74 -26.36 -10.61
N ALA A 281 7.01 -26.43 -10.22
CA ALA A 281 7.83 -25.24 -9.98
C ALA A 281 8.12 -24.45 -11.28
N ALA A 282 8.35 -25.15 -12.41
CA ALA A 282 8.73 -24.52 -13.66
C ALA A 282 7.53 -24.01 -14.49
N ILE A 283 6.36 -24.64 -14.35
CA ILE A 283 5.20 -24.38 -15.23
C ILE A 283 3.98 -23.89 -14.43
N SER A 284 3.46 -24.74 -13.51
CA SER A 284 2.21 -24.44 -12.80
C SER A 284 2.33 -23.21 -11.91
N ALA A 285 3.36 -23.16 -11.08
CA ALA A 285 3.55 -22.09 -10.12
C ALA A 285 3.69 -20.72 -10.82
N PRO A 286 4.56 -20.52 -11.84
CA PRO A 286 4.66 -19.24 -12.51
C PRO A 286 3.35 -18.78 -13.16
N ILE A 287 2.62 -19.67 -13.79
CA ILE A 287 1.35 -19.35 -14.46
C ILE A 287 0.27 -19.03 -13.42
N GLY A 288 0.03 -19.95 -12.50
CA GLY A 288 -1.04 -19.82 -11.50
C GLY A 288 -0.82 -18.62 -10.59
N GLU A 289 0.39 -18.48 -10.07
CA GLU A 289 0.71 -17.39 -9.14
C GLU A 289 0.58 -16.02 -9.78
N GLU A 290 1.15 -15.79 -10.98
CA GLU A 290 1.08 -14.47 -11.62
C GLU A 290 -0.36 -14.12 -12.03
N ILE A 291 -1.18 -15.10 -12.41
CA ILE A 291 -2.61 -14.89 -12.66
C ILE A 291 -3.33 -14.47 -11.37
N PHE A 292 -3.17 -15.22 -10.26
CA PHE A 292 -3.85 -14.88 -9.01
C PHE A 292 -3.35 -13.57 -8.39
N LYS A 293 -2.06 -13.25 -8.52
CA LYS A 293 -1.51 -11.94 -8.15
C LYS A 293 -2.13 -10.81 -8.98
N LEU A 294 -2.26 -11.00 -10.30
CA LEU A 294 -2.93 -9.99 -11.15
C LEU A 294 -4.41 -9.83 -10.76
N LEU A 295 -5.13 -10.92 -10.48
CA LEU A 295 -6.51 -10.85 -9.98
C LEU A 295 -6.59 -10.07 -8.66
N ALA A 296 -5.64 -10.28 -7.76
CA ALA A 296 -5.54 -9.49 -6.53
C ALA A 296 -5.29 -7.99 -6.81
N VAL A 297 -4.48 -7.65 -7.81
CA VAL A 297 -4.29 -6.26 -8.25
C VAL A 297 -5.59 -5.67 -8.81
N CYS A 298 -6.38 -6.47 -9.55
CA CYS A 298 -7.67 -6.04 -10.12
C CYS A 298 -8.69 -5.61 -9.06
N LEU A 299 -8.62 -6.15 -7.83
CA LEU A 299 -9.48 -5.69 -6.72
C LEU A 299 -9.29 -4.19 -6.40
N PHE A 300 -8.14 -3.65 -6.72
CA PHE A 300 -7.78 -2.25 -6.48
C PHE A 300 -7.85 -1.37 -7.72
N LEU A 301 -8.49 -1.85 -8.79
CA LEU A 301 -8.68 -1.08 -10.02
C LEU A 301 -9.21 0.35 -9.77
N PRO A 302 -10.16 0.58 -8.82
CA PRO A 302 -10.62 1.94 -8.48
C PRO A 302 -9.53 2.90 -8.01
N ALA A 303 -8.43 2.39 -7.48
CA ALA A 303 -7.29 3.19 -7.03
C ALA A 303 -6.19 3.33 -8.11
N ILE A 304 -6.32 2.61 -9.23
CA ILE A 304 -5.31 2.53 -10.29
C ILE A 304 -5.71 3.47 -11.43
N ARG A 305 -5.27 4.73 -11.35
CA ARG A 305 -5.59 5.77 -12.36
C ARG A 305 -4.65 5.74 -13.57
N ASN A 306 -3.40 5.31 -13.38
CA ASN A 306 -2.37 5.33 -14.41
C ASN A 306 -1.38 4.18 -14.25
N ALA A 307 -0.49 4.00 -15.24
CA ALA A 307 0.49 2.93 -15.26
C ALA A 307 1.46 2.96 -14.08
N LYS A 308 1.87 4.16 -13.62
CA LYS A 308 2.77 4.33 -12.48
C LYS A 308 2.12 3.84 -11.19
N LYS A 309 0.85 4.18 -10.98
CA LYS A 309 0.07 3.72 -9.82
C LYS A 309 -0.21 2.22 -9.89
N GLY A 310 -0.54 1.71 -11.08
CA GLY A 310 -0.71 0.28 -11.31
C GLY A 310 0.54 -0.52 -10.96
N PHE A 311 1.72 -0.05 -11.36
CA PHE A 311 2.99 -0.66 -10.96
C PHE A 311 3.19 -0.66 -9.44
N GLN A 312 2.92 0.47 -8.76
CA GLN A 312 3.05 0.56 -7.30
C GLN A 312 2.15 -0.43 -6.56
N VAL A 313 0.88 -0.53 -6.97
CA VAL A 313 -0.08 -1.49 -6.41
C VAL A 313 0.39 -2.91 -6.66
N GLY A 314 0.72 -3.24 -7.92
CA GLY A 314 1.21 -4.56 -8.31
C GLY A 314 2.48 -4.96 -7.56
N PHE A 315 3.46 -4.06 -7.46
CA PHE A 315 4.69 -4.33 -6.71
C PHE A 315 4.39 -4.66 -5.24
N THR A 316 3.47 -3.92 -4.61
CA THR A 316 3.11 -4.16 -3.20
C THR A 316 2.33 -5.47 -3.03
N VAL A 317 1.42 -5.81 -3.97
CA VAL A 317 0.73 -7.11 -3.99
C VAL A 317 1.74 -8.25 -4.15
N GLY A 318 2.70 -8.13 -5.07
CA GLY A 318 3.77 -9.11 -5.24
C GLY A 318 4.62 -9.29 -3.98
N LEU A 319 4.93 -8.22 -3.26
CA LEU A 319 5.60 -8.30 -1.96
C LEU A 319 4.74 -9.00 -0.89
N GLY A 320 3.42 -8.79 -0.90
CA GLY A 320 2.49 -9.49 -0.02
C GLY A 320 2.49 -11.00 -0.27
N PHE A 321 2.48 -11.42 -1.53
CA PHE A 321 2.64 -12.82 -1.91
C PHE A 321 3.99 -13.39 -1.42
N ALA A 322 5.09 -12.68 -1.74
CA ALA A 322 6.43 -13.05 -1.32
C ALA A 322 6.56 -13.19 0.21
N LEU A 323 5.80 -12.42 0.98
CA LEU A 323 5.82 -12.47 2.43
C LEU A 323 5.36 -13.83 2.98
N ILE A 324 4.26 -14.38 2.42
CA ILE A 324 3.73 -15.70 2.80
C ILE A 324 4.71 -16.79 2.39
N GLU A 325 5.15 -16.75 1.15
CA GLU A 325 6.09 -17.71 0.64
C GLU A 325 7.42 -17.67 1.44
N ASN A 326 7.91 -16.44 1.70
CA ASN A 326 9.12 -16.24 2.48
C ASN A 326 8.98 -16.77 3.91
N LEU A 327 7.80 -16.60 4.54
CA LEU A 327 7.55 -17.17 5.86
C LEU A 327 7.68 -18.68 5.84
N ALA A 328 7.11 -19.37 4.85
CA ALA A 328 7.20 -20.83 4.72
C ALA A 328 8.66 -21.30 4.55
N TYR A 329 9.41 -20.68 3.65
CA TYR A 329 10.82 -21.04 3.41
C TYR A 329 11.71 -20.73 4.61
N ILE A 330 11.54 -19.58 5.26
CA ILE A 330 12.34 -19.18 6.43
C ILE A 330 12.06 -20.09 7.62
N LEU A 331 10.79 -20.40 7.91
CA LEU A 331 10.46 -21.34 8.98
C LEU A 331 10.97 -22.75 8.67
N GLY A 332 10.81 -23.22 7.43
CA GLY A 332 11.38 -24.51 7.00
C GLY A 332 12.90 -24.56 7.18
N SER A 333 13.60 -23.51 6.75
CA SER A 333 15.06 -23.43 6.86
C SER A 333 15.57 -23.31 8.30
N ALA A 334 14.75 -22.79 9.23
CA ALA A 334 15.12 -22.73 10.65
C ALA A 334 15.37 -24.12 11.26
N PHE A 335 14.69 -25.16 10.78
CA PHE A 335 14.93 -26.56 11.18
C PHE A 335 16.27 -27.08 10.67
N GLY A 336 16.89 -26.47 9.66
CA GLY A 336 18.27 -26.74 9.24
C GLY A 336 19.32 -25.93 10.04
N GLY A 337 18.88 -25.22 11.08
CA GLY A 337 19.72 -24.39 11.94
C GLY A 337 20.15 -23.08 11.31
N ALA A 338 21.07 -22.39 11.99
CA ALA A 338 21.52 -21.06 11.61
C ALA A 338 22.13 -20.96 10.18
N PRO A 339 22.93 -21.94 9.70
CA PRO A 339 23.46 -21.88 8.34
C PRO A 339 22.36 -21.86 7.27
N SER A 340 21.41 -22.78 7.38
CA SER A 340 20.28 -22.90 6.46
C SER A 340 19.41 -21.62 6.48
N LEU A 341 19.05 -21.16 7.68
CA LEU A 341 18.28 -19.92 7.84
C LEU A 341 18.99 -18.72 7.20
N THR A 342 20.28 -18.55 7.46
CA THR A 342 21.05 -17.39 6.99
C THR A 342 21.15 -17.37 5.47
N LEU A 343 21.45 -18.53 4.86
CA LEU A 343 21.52 -18.67 3.41
C LEU A 343 20.15 -18.39 2.77
N THR A 344 19.09 -19.00 3.29
CA THR A 344 17.73 -18.78 2.80
C THR A 344 17.31 -17.31 2.94
N ALA A 345 17.61 -16.67 4.08
CA ALA A 345 17.30 -15.25 4.28
C ALA A 345 18.05 -14.36 3.28
N LEU A 346 19.32 -14.65 3.00
CA LEU A 346 20.09 -13.91 2.00
C LEU A 346 19.49 -14.07 0.60
N MET A 347 19.29 -15.31 0.15
CA MET A 347 18.83 -15.60 -1.21
C MET A 347 17.43 -15.06 -1.46
N ARG A 348 16.54 -15.22 -0.50
CA ARG A 348 15.18 -14.70 -0.62
C ARG A 348 15.14 -13.19 -0.45
N GLY A 349 15.91 -12.65 0.50
CA GLY A 349 15.91 -11.21 0.81
C GLY A 349 16.34 -10.33 -0.36
N ILE A 350 17.31 -10.74 -1.14
CA ILE A 350 17.83 -9.97 -2.28
C ILE A 350 17.40 -10.51 -3.66
N GLY A 351 16.86 -11.72 -3.73
CA GLY A 351 16.47 -12.40 -4.98
C GLY A 351 14.96 -12.56 -5.11
N SER A 352 14.36 -13.57 -4.47
CA SER A 352 12.97 -13.94 -4.67
C SER A 352 11.97 -12.83 -4.29
N ILE A 353 12.16 -12.15 -3.16
CA ILE A 353 11.25 -11.09 -2.70
C ILE A 353 11.12 -9.96 -3.72
N PRO A 354 12.21 -9.30 -4.19
CA PRO A 354 12.09 -8.27 -5.21
C PRO A 354 11.62 -8.82 -6.56
N ALA A 355 11.88 -10.08 -6.89
CA ALA A 355 11.39 -10.74 -8.08
C ALA A 355 9.85 -10.76 -8.13
N HIS A 356 9.19 -11.29 -7.10
CA HIS A 356 7.74 -11.28 -7.01
C HIS A 356 7.15 -9.85 -7.08
N GLY A 357 7.76 -8.90 -6.37
CA GLY A 357 7.38 -7.49 -6.45
C GLY A 357 7.48 -6.96 -7.88
N LEU A 358 8.59 -7.25 -8.57
CA LEU A 358 8.85 -6.75 -9.91
C LEU A 358 7.88 -7.33 -10.95
N TRP A 359 7.69 -8.64 -10.96
CA TRP A 359 6.82 -9.31 -11.95
C TRP A 359 5.36 -8.91 -11.78
N THR A 360 4.84 -8.93 -10.56
CA THR A 360 3.49 -8.45 -10.31
C THR A 360 3.38 -6.93 -10.53
N GLY A 361 4.45 -6.16 -10.28
CA GLY A 361 4.54 -4.75 -10.63
C GLY A 361 4.42 -4.51 -12.14
N ILE A 362 5.08 -5.33 -12.97
CA ILE A 362 4.96 -5.28 -14.44
C ILE A 362 3.51 -5.56 -14.86
N SER A 363 2.87 -6.59 -14.31
CA SER A 363 1.46 -6.91 -14.59
C SER A 363 0.54 -5.76 -14.19
N GLY A 364 0.77 -5.17 -13.00
CA GLY A 364 0.04 -4.00 -12.52
C GLY A 364 0.26 -2.75 -13.39
N PHE A 365 1.45 -2.57 -13.97
CA PHE A 365 1.74 -1.49 -14.92
C PHE A 365 0.84 -1.61 -16.15
N GLY A 366 0.75 -2.79 -16.74
CA GLY A 366 -0.13 -3.05 -17.89
C GLY A 366 -1.59 -2.75 -17.55
N LEU A 367 -2.05 -3.17 -16.36
CA LEU A 367 -3.41 -2.88 -15.88
C LEU A 367 -3.65 -1.38 -15.69
N GLY A 368 -2.67 -0.65 -15.14
CA GLY A 368 -2.76 0.79 -14.98
C GLY A 368 -2.80 1.53 -16.32
N TYR A 369 -2.07 1.06 -17.31
CA TYR A 369 -2.15 1.59 -18.66
C TYR A 369 -3.52 1.34 -19.30
N TYR A 370 -4.08 0.15 -19.12
CA TYR A 370 -5.44 -0.18 -19.56
C TYR A 370 -6.48 0.72 -18.86
N SER A 371 -6.36 0.90 -17.54
CA SER A 371 -7.26 1.76 -16.77
C SER A 371 -7.26 3.20 -17.28
N GLN A 372 -6.08 3.76 -17.50
CA GLN A 372 -5.90 5.11 -18.03
C GLN A 372 -6.52 5.30 -19.42
N SER A 373 -6.46 4.26 -20.27
CA SER A 373 -6.98 4.34 -21.64
C SER A 373 -8.48 4.10 -21.76
N THR A 374 -9.14 3.54 -20.74
CA THR A 374 -10.54 3.09 -20.80
C THR A 374 -11.42 3.68 -19.69
N ASP A 375 -10.86 4.53 -18.82
CA ASP A 375 -11.54 5.03 -17.60
C ASP A 375 -12.12 3.90 -16.72
N ALA A 376 -11.45 2.76 -16.71
CA ALA A 376 -11.93 1.57 -16.01
C ALA A 376 -11.99 1.79 -14.49
N ASP A 377 -11.07 2.58 -13.92
CA ASP A 377 -11.07 3.00 -12.52
C ASP A 377 -12.32 3.82 -12.17
N LYS A 378 -12.71 4.75 -13.01
CA LYS A 378 -13.89 5.60 -12.82
C LYS A 378 -15.17 4.78 -12.91
N LYS A 379 -15.27 3.89 -13.92
CA LYS A 379 -16.40 2.97 -14.07
C LYS A 379 -16.56 2.06 -12.87
N MET A 380 -15.47 1.51 -12.37
CA MET A 380 -15.48 0.63 -11.19
C MET A 380 -15.85 1.40 -9.91
N LYS A 381 -15.33 2.60 -9.71
CA LYS A 381 -15.74 3.49 -8.61
C LYS A 381 -17.24 3.76 -8.64
N TRP A 382 -17.77 4.10 -9.79
CA TRP A 382 -19.20 4.33 -9.94
C TRP A 382 -20.04 3.09 -9.59
N MET A 383 -19.64 1.90 -10.06
CA MET A 383 -20.32 0.64 -9.72
C MET A 383 -20.28 0.36 -8.21
N ILE A 384 -19.12 0.54 -7.56
CA ILE A 384 -18.96 0.32 -6.12
C ILE A 384 -19.81 1.34 -5.34
N ASN A 385 -19.78 2.61 -5.73
CA ASN A 385 -20.57 3.65 -5.08
C ASN A 385 -22.07 3.35 -5.20
N ARG A 386 -22.53 2.96 -6.40
CA ARG A 386 -23.92 2.57 -6.62
C ARG A 386 -24.33 1.33 -5.80
N PHE A 387 -23.42 0.37 -5.65
CA PHE A 387 -23.64 -0.80 -4.81
C PHE A 387 -23.70 -0.40 -3.33
N SER A 388 -22.79 0.47 -2.88
CA SER A 388 -22.76 0.97 -1.50
C SER A 388 -24.03 1.73 -1.14
N ILE A 389 -24.50 2.63 -2.02
CA ILE A 389 -25.76 3.34 -1.84
C ILE A 389 -26.92 2.37 -1.69
N LYS A 390 -27.03 1.39 -2.60
CA LYS A 390 -28.11 0.36 -2.50
C LYS A 390 -28.02 -0.47 -1.21
N SER A 391 -26.80 -0.70 -0.71
CA SER A 391 -26.62 -1.44 0.54
C SER A 391 -27.04 -0.61 1.76
N VAL A 392 -26.78 0.69 1.73
CA VAL A 392 -27.28 1.63 2.76
C VAL A 392 -28.80 1.72 2.67
N ASP A 393 -29.39 2.01 1.50
CA ASP A 393 -30.84 2.03 1.29
C ASP A 393 -31.52 0.74 1.81
N PHE A 394 -30.90 -0.42 1.58
CA PHE A 394 -31.41 -1.69 2.09
C PHE A 394 -31.37 -1.80 3.62
N ALA A 395 -30.28 -1.35 4.22
CA ALA A 395 -30.13 -1.41 5.68
C ALA A 395 -31.04 -0.40 6.39
N GLU A 396 -31.24 0.78 5.83
CA GLU A 396 -32.19 1.79 6.30
C GLU A 396 -33.65 1.28 6.23
N ASN A 397 -34.00 0.59 5.15
CA ASN A 397 -35.30 -0.09 5.02
C ASN A 397 -35.49 -1.20 6.06
N LEU A 398 -34.41 -1.72 6.67
CA LEU A 398 -34.47 -2.66 7.80
C LEU A 398 -34.54 -1.94 9.16
N GLY A 399 -34.55 -0.61 9.20
CA GLY A 399 -34.68 0.21 10.39
C GLY A 399 -33.33 0.59 11.06
N PHE A 400 -32.22 0.51 10.31
CA PHE A 400 -30.90 0.97 10.78
C PHE A 400 -30.62 2.36 10.21
N ASP A 401 -30.51 3.37 11.06
CA ASP A 401 -30.03 4.70 10.67
C ASP A 401 -28.49 4.64 10.49
N ILE A 402 -28.04 4.49 9.25
CA ILE A 402 -26.61 4.32 8.92
C ILE A 402 -25.95 5.64 8.61
N ASP A 403 -26.64 6.58 7.97
CA ASP A 403 -26.11 7.89 7.64
C ASP A 403 -26.23 8.92 8.78
N GLY A 404 -27.03 8.62 9.79
CA GLY A 404 -27.12 9.38 11.04
C GLY A 404 -27.89 10.68 10.90
N ASP A 405 -28.81 10.77 9.94
CA ASP A 405 -29.65 11.95 9.72
C ASP A 405 -30.98 11.91 10.52
N GLY A 406 -31.32 10.76 11.08
CA GLY A 406 -32.47 10.55 11.95
C GLY A 406 -33.75 10.13 11.22
N ASP A 407 -33.65 9.82 9.93
CA ASP A 407 -34.75 9.20 9.19
C ASP A 407 -34.33 7.81 8.63
N HIS A 408 -35.19 7.16 7.87
CA HIS A 408 -34.95 5.85 7.29
C HIS A 408 -35.18 5.87 5.78
N SER A 409 -34.92 7.00 5.12
CA SER A 409 -35.15 7.19 3.69
C SER A 409 -33.97 6.82 2.79
N GLY A 410 -32.82 6.44 3.39
CA GLY A 410 -31.61 6.11 2.68
C GLY A 410 -30.71 7.32 2.41
N PHE A 411 -29.71 7.14 1.58
CA PHE A 411 -28.72 8.18 1.28
C PHE A 411 -29.29 9.20 0.28
N ASP A 412 -30.08 10.17 0.72
CA ASP A 412 -30.77 11.12 -0.18
C ASP A 412 -29.99 12.41 -0.46
N GLU A 413 -28.97 12.74 0.32
CA GLU A 413 -28.26 14.02 0.16
C GLU A 413 -27.35 14.10 -1.08
N PHE A 414 -26.90 13.00 -1.67
CA PHE A 414 -26.01 13.07 -2.83
C PHE A 414 -25.91 11.75 -3.62
N ARG A 415 -26.60 11.70 -4.75
CA ARG A 415 -26.49 10.60 -5.74
C ARG A 415 -25.81 11.11 -7.03
N PRO A 416 -24.47 11.27 -7.06
CA PRO A 416 -23.81 11.80 -8.24
C PRO A 416 -24.02 10.87 -9.44
N SER A 417 -24.38 11.44 -10.58
CA SER A 417 -24.38 10.73 -11.85
C SER A 417 -22.94 10.40 -12.28
N PHE A 418 -22.78 9.48 -13.22
CA PHE A 418 -21.45 9.16 -13.77
C PHE A 418 -20.80 10.41 -14.41
N GLU A 419 -21.60 11.24 -15.08
CA GLU A 419 -21.18 12.50 -15.70
C GLU A 419 -20.71 13.53 -14.66
N GLU A 420 -21.38 13.62 -13.51
CA GLU A 420 -20.96 14.51 -12.41
C GLU A 420 -19.65 14.08 -11.78
N ILE A 421 -19.41 12.76 -11.66
CA ILE A 421 -18.11 12.22 -11.16
C ILE A 421 -16.99 12.56 -12.15
N LEU A 422 -17.24 12.44 -13.45
CA LEU A 422 -16.29 12.84 -14.50
C LEU A 422 -16.03 14.34 -14.49
N ALA A 423 -17.08 15.16 -14.44
CA ALA A 423 -16.96 16.60 -14.39
C ALA A 423 -16.24 17.10 -13.14
N LYS A 424 -16.42 16.43 -12.01
CA LYS A 424 -15.71 16.77 -10.76
C LYS A 424 -14.21 16.48 -10.86
N ASP A 425 -13.81 15.37 -11.45
CA ASP A 425 -12.39 15.06 -11.68
C ASP A 425 -11.73 16.07 -12.64
N GLU A 426 -12.47 16.60 -13.63
CA GLU A 426 -12.00 17.68 -14.50
C GLU A 426 -11.94 19.04 -13.79
N ALA A 427 -12.89 19.33 -12.91
CA ALA A 427 -12.93 20.58 -12.15
C ALA A 427 -11.84 20.64 -11.05
N GLU A 428 -11.48 19.52 -10.43
CA GLU A 428 -10.39 19.45 -9.46
C GLU A 428 -9.01 19.73 -10.08
N SER A 429 -8.87 19.61 -11.41
CA SER A 429 -7.64 19.95 -12.13
C SER A 429 -7.41 21.47 -12.28
N ASN A 430 -8.39 22.30 -11.99
CA ASN A 430 -8.35 23.74 -12.14
C ASN A 430 -8.05 24.50 -10.83
N TRP A 431 -6.97 24.15 -10.13
CA TRP A 431 -6.46 24.96 -9.03
C TRP A 431 -5.99 26.31 -9.59
N LYS A 432 -6.62 27.41 -9.14
CA LYS A 432 -6.19 28.76 -9.46
C LYS A 432 -5.28 29.26 -8.33
N LEU A 433 -4.07 29.65 -8.67
CA LEU A 433 -3.16 30.31 -7.75
C LEU A 433 -3.63 31.75 -7.52
N ILE A 434 -3.82 32.10 -6.25
CA ILE A 434 -4.17 33.48 -5.86
C ILE A 434 -2.91 34.09 -5.26
N ASP A 435 -2.49 35.27 -5.75
CA ASP A 435 -1.43 36.06 -5.13
C ASP A 435 -1.87 36.48 -3.73
N LYS A 436 -1.11 36.07 -2.74
CA LYS A 436 -1.41 36.33 -1.32
C LYS A 436 -1.36 37.82 -0.95
N LYS A 437 -0.67 38.65 -1.77
CA LYS A 437 -0.52 40.08 -1.52
C LYS A 437 -1.57 40.93 -2.24
N THR A 438 -1.94 40.54 -3.44
CA THR A 438 -2.89 41.33 -4.28
C THR A 438 -4.30 40.76 -4.29
N GLY A 439 -4.48 39.48 -3.89
CA GLY A 439 -5.76 38.80 -4.02
C GLY A 439 -6.16 38.45 -5.46
N GLU A 440 -5.27 38.69 -6.42
CA GLU A 440 -5.53 38.45 -7.83
C GLU A 440 -5.24 37.00 -8.22
N LEU A 441 -6.06 36.48 -9.14
CA LEU A 441 -5.81 35.19 -9.76
C LEU A 441 -4.56 35.28 -10.65
N ILE A 442 -3.54 34.49 -10.33
CA ILE A 442 -2.36 34.35 -11.19
C ILE A 442 -2.74 33.39 -12.33
N ASP A 443 -3.39 33.94 -13.37
CA ASP A 443 -3.44 33.29 -14.66
C ASP A 443 -2.12 33.60 -15.37
N ALA A 444 -1.16 32.71 -15.20
CA ALA A 444 0.08 32.75 -15.98
C ALA A 444 -0.13 32.00 -17.31
N PRO A 445 -0.45 32.67 -18.42
CA PRO A 445 -0.45 32.04 -19.73
C PRO A 445 1.00 31.67 -20.05
N GLY A 446 1.27 30.38 -20.17
CA GLY A 446 2.59 29.85 -20.58
C GLY A 446 3.51 29.37 -19.46
N VAL A 447 3.08 29.34 -18.22
CA VAL A 447 3.73 28.48 -17.23
C VAL A 447 3.30 27.06 -17.53
N GLU A 448 4.15 26.31 -18.25
CA GLU A 448 4.08 24.85 -18.17
C GLU A 448 3.86 24.49 -16.70
N LYS A 449 2.78 23.77 -16.41
CA LYS A 449 2.52 23.23 -15.08
C LYS A 449 3.74 22.42 -14.68
N LYS A 450 4.74 23.07 -14.07
CA LYS A 450 5.73 22.38 -13.30
C LYS A 450 4.93 21.79 -12.16
N GLU A 451 4.59 20.51 -12.29
CA GLU A 451 4.02 19.73 -11.22
C GLU A 451 4.87 20.00 -9.98
N VAL A 452 4.31 20.77 -9.06
CA VAL A 452 4.84 20.82 -7.71
C VAL A 452 4.48 19.46 -7.12
N SER A 453 5.33 18.48 -7.41
CA SER A 453 5.33 17.22 -6.71
C SER A 453 5.38 17.56 -5.22
N HIS A 454 4.26 17.37 -4.52
CA HIS A 454 4.23 17.38 -3.05
C HIS A 454 4.90 16.12 -2.50
N SER A 455 6.00 15.69 -3.15
CA SER A 455 6.91 14.79 -2.48
C SER A 455 7.56 15.60 -1.37
N LEU A 456 7.49 15.09 -0.14
CA LEU A 456 8.36 15.47 0.97
C LEU A 456 9.81 15.07 0.63
N VAL A 457 10.27 15.50 -0.55
CA VAL A 457 11.65 15.38 -0.98
C VAL A 457 12.36 16.53 -0.33
N THR A 458 13.24 16.22 0.59
CA THR A 458 14.11 17.25 1.15
C THR A 458 14.89 17.94 0.02
N PRO A 459 15.29 19.23 0.16
CA PRO A 459 16.11 19.91 -0.85
C PRO A 459 17.35 19.10 -1.26
N TRP A 460 17.86 18.25 -0.38
CA TRP A 460 18.98 17.34 -0.63
C TRP A 460 18.60 16.23 -1.63
N ASP A 461 17.41 15.64 -1.46
CA ASP A 461 16.91 14.62 -2.39
C ASP A 461 16.58 15.23 -3.77
N ALA A 462 16.10 16.48 -3.79
CA ALA A 462 15.83 17.20 -5.04
C ALA A 462 17.12 17.52 -5.83
N ALA A 463 18.23 17.84 -5.13
CA ALA A 463 19.52 18.09 -5.77
C ALA A 463 20.13 16.82 -6.39
N ASN A 464 19.93 15.66 -5.75
CA ASN A 464 20.36 14.35 -6.27
C ASN A 464 19.42 13.80 -7.36
N LEU A 465 18.24 14.41 -7.57
CA LEU A 465 17.30 14.06 -8.63
C LEU A 465 17.64 14.68 -9.99
N ARG A 466 18.61 15.63 -10.03
CA ARG A 466 19.07 16.22 -11.28
C ARG A 466 19.95 15.24 -12.03
N LYS A 467 19.48 14.83 -13.23
CA LYS A 467 20.18 14.05 -14.25
C LYS A 467 20.76 12.70 -13.78
N GLU A 468 19.91 11.77 -13.46
CA GLU A 468 20.33 10.39 -13.65
C GLU A 468 20.10 10.00 -15.12
N ASP A 469 21.05 10.33 -15.99
CA ASP A 469 21.22 9.65 -17.27
C ASP A 469 21.56 8.19 -16.96
N GLY A 470 20.67 7.27 -17.25
CA GLY A 470 20.89 5.86 -16.97
C GLY A 470 19.88 4.99 -17.69
N PHE A 471 20.23 3.72 -17.82
CA PHE A 471 19.40 2.69 -18.39
C PHE A 471 18.00 2.66 -17.74
N ARG A 472 16.97 2.83 -18.57
CA ARG A 472 15.56 2.83 -18.18
C ARG A 472 14.81 1.81 -19.02
N ILE A 473 13.96 1.04 -18.36
CA ILE A 473 13.08 0.07 -19.01
C ILE A 473 11.64 0.44 -18.63
N LEU A 474 10.78 0.54 -19.64
CA LEU A 474 9.35 0.64 -19.42
C LEU A 474 8.71 -0.70 -19.80
N PRO A 475 7.82 -1.26 -18.96
CA PRO A 475 7.05 -2.44 -19.31
C PRO A 475 6.16 -2.21 -20.54
N ALA A 476 5.63 -3.28 -21.11
CA ALA A 476 4.72 -3.21 -22.24
C ALA A 476 3.42 -2.46 -21.89
N LYS A 477 2.85 -1.74 -22.85
CA LYS A 477 1.60 -0.98 -22.66
C LYS A 477 0.34 -1.85 -22.86
N ASN A 478 0.41 -3.11 -22.47
CA ASN A 478 -0.67 -4.08 -22.66
C ASN A 478 -0.69 -5.07 -21.49
N VAL A 479 -1.87 -5.35 -20.93
CA VAL A 479 -2.03 -6.22 -19.75
C VAL A 479 -1.54 -7.62 -20.01
N LEU A 480 -1.95 -8.23 -21.14
CA LEU A 480 -1.59 -9.62 -21.46
C LEU A 480 -0.09 -9.77 -21.74
N ALA A 481 0.51 -8.78 -22.43
CA ALA A 481 1.96 -8.77 -22.67
C ALA A 481 2.73 -8.64 -21.34
N CYS A 482 2.28 -7.77 -20.44
CA CYS A 482 2.88 -7.62 -19.10
C CYS A 482 2.75 -8.89 -18.27
N LEU A 483 1.57 -9.53 -18.27
CA LEU A 483 1.36 -10.81 -17.59
C LEU A 483 2.24 -11.90 -18.19
N GLY A 484 2.33 -11.99 -19.52
CA GLY A 484 3.20 -12.94 -20.21
C GLY A 484 4.68 -12.76 -19.85
N ILE A 485 5.16 -11.51 -19.77
CA ILE A 485 6.52 -11.19 -19.31
C ILE A 485 6.74 -11.62 -17.86
N ALA A 486 5.75 -11.38 -16.99
CA ALA A 486 5.82 -11.77 -15.57
C ALA A 486 5.89 -13.30 -15.43
N ILE A 487 5.01 -14.03 -16.11
CA ILE A 487 5.01 -15.50 -16.14
C ILE A 487 6.33 -16.03 -16.69
N ALA A 488 6.80 -15.51 -17.81
CA ALA A 488 8.05 -15.95 -18.44
C ALA A 488 9.27 -15.69 -17.55
N GLY A 489 9.33 -14.52 -16.89
CA GLY A 489 10.40 -14.18 -15.95
C GLY A 489 10.41 -15.10 -14.72
N HIS A 490 9.23 -15.38 -14.18
CA HIS A 490 9.07 -16.31 -13.06
C HIS A 490 9.40 -17.76 -13.45
N ALA A 491 8.88 -18.23 -14.58
CA ALA A 491 9.18 -19.56 -15.11
C ALA A 491 10.68 -19.73 -15.42
N PHE A 492 11.33 -18.70 -15.98
CA PHE A 492 12.77 -18.71 -16.20
C PHE A 492 13.55 -18.83 -14.90
N TRP A 493 13.17 -18.07 -13.87
CA TRP A 493 13.80 -18.15 -12.55
C TRP A 493 13.69 -19.56 -11.97
N ASN A 494 12.49 -20.10 -11.84
CA ASN A 494 12.26 -21.41 -11.24
C ASN A 494 12.78 -22.56 -12.12
N GLY A 495 12.49 -22.53 -13.41
CA GLY A 495 12.84 -23.58 -14.37
C GLY A 495 14.36 -23.75 -14.52
N THR A 496 15.10 -22.64 -14.56
CA THR A 496 16.57 -22.73 -14.69
C THR A 496 17.25 -23.26 -13.44
N LEU A 497 16.67 -23.03 -12.24
CA LEU A 497 17.17 -23.63 -10.99
C LEU A 497 17.04 -25.15 -11.02
N VAL A 498 15.89 -25.67 -11.44
CA VAL A 498 15.67 -27.12 -11.62
C VAL A 498 16.64 -27.68 -12.67
N SER A 499 16.75 -27.00 -13.82
CA SER A 499 17.63 -27.49 -14.91
C SER A 499 19.12 -27.49 -14.53
N VAL A 500 19.57 -26.55 -13.71
CA VAL A 500 20.96 -26.49 -13.22
C VAL A 500 21.24 -27.60 -12.21
N GLU A 501 20.26 -27.96 -11.37
CA GLU A 501 20.35 -29.10 -10.45
C GLU A 501 20.47 -30.40 -11.23
N GLU A 502 19.58 -30.67 -12.19
CA GLU A 502 19.64 -31.86 -13.06
C GLU A 502 20.95 -31.94 -13.86
N LEU A 503 21.43 -30.78 -14.36
CA LEU A 503 22.73 -30.72 -15.04
C LEU A 503 23.88 -31.13 -14.12
N GLY A 504 23.89 -30.61 -12.89
CA GLY A 504 24.92 -30.98 -11.89
C GLY A 504 24.95 -32.47 -11.59
N GLU A 505 23.77 -33.07 -11.44
CA GLU A 505 23.62 -34.51 -11.24
C GLU A 505 24.10 -35.32 -12.47
N SER A 506 23.70 -34.89 -13.68
CA SER A 506 24.10 -35.55 -14.94
C SER A 506 25.60 -35.49 -15.19
N LEU A 507 26.28 -34.45 -14.71
CA LEU A 507 27.75 -34.33 -14.75
C LEU A 507 28.45 -35.13 -13.66
N GLY A 508 27.71 -35.89 -12.84
CA GLY A 508 28.25 -36.69 -11.76
C GLY A 508 28.83 -35.87 -10.60
N LEU A 509 28.42 -34.64 -10.44
CA LEU A 509 28.81 -33.80 -9.32
C LEU A 509 28.16 -34.36 -8.04
N GLY A 510 28.97 -34.58 -7.00
CA GLY A 510 28.39 -34.89 -5.69
C GLY A 510 27.57 -33.75 -5.12
N LEU A 511 26.81 -34.00 -4.07
CA LEU A 511 25.89 -33.00 -3.43
C LEU A 511 26.52 -31.61 -3.25
N GLY A 512 27.80 -31.56 -2.80
CA GLY A 512 28.53 -30.31 -2.62
C GLY A 512 28.77 -29.55 -3.95
N GLY A 513 29.07 -30.30 -5.03
CA GLY A 513 29.27 -29.71 -6.37
C GLY A 513 27.99 -29.16 -6.97
N VAL A 514 26.87 -29.90 -6.86
CA VAL A 514 25.53 -29.45 -7.26
C VAL A 514 25.13 -28.19 -6.49
N PHE A 515 25.36 -28.19 -5.17
CA PHE A 515 25.09 -27.03 -4.34
C PHE A 515 25.87 -25.76 -4.78
N ILE A 516 27.19 -25.91 -5.02
CA ILE A 516 28.03 -24.79 -5.49
C ILE A 516 27.55 -24.27 -6.85
N LEU A 517 27.21 -25.16 -7.77
CA LEU A 517 26.71 -24.81 -9.09
C LEU A 517 25.39 -24.03 -8.99
N ASN A 518 24.45 -24.51 -8.18
CA ASN A 518 23.19 -23.81 -7.90
C ASN A 518 23.42 -22.43 -7.28
N MET A 519 24.30 -22.32 -6.30
CA MET A 519 24.62 -21.03 -5.66
C MET A 519 25.23 -20.03 -6.65
N ALA A 520 26.13 -20.49 -7.52
CA ALA A 520 26.70 -19.65 -8.57
C ALA A 520 25.61 -19.15 -9.53
N TRP A 521 24.73 -20.05 -9.98
CA TRP A 521 23.64 -19.71 -10.89
C TRP A 521 22.64 -18.73 -10.26
N VAL A 522 22.18 -18.99 -9.05
CA VAL A 522 21.27 -18.08 -8.31
C VAL A 522 21.91 -16.69 -8.15
N SER A 523 23.22 -16.63 -7.90
CA SER A 523 23.93 -15.35 -7.79
C SER A 523 23.87 -14.56 -9.10
N VAL A 524 24.03 -15.24 -10.25
CA VAL A 524 23.86 -14.62 -11.58
C VAL A 524 22.43 -14.12 -11.77
N LEU A 525 21.43 -14.94 -11.44
CA LEU A 525 20.01 -14.54 -11.55
C LEU A 525 19.69 -13.33 -10.70
N ILE A 526 20.20 -13.26 -9.46
CA ILE A 526 20.03 -12.11 -8.56
C ILE A 526 20.63 -10.85 -9.18
N VAL A 527 21.85 -10.91 -9.69
CA VAL A 527 22.51 -9.74 -10.31
C VAL A 527 21.69 -9.23 -11.50
N VAL A 528 21.28 -10.13 -12.39
CA VAL A 528 20.44 -9.78 -13.54
C VAL A 528 19.11 -9.16 -13.08
N LEU A 529 18.45 -9.76 -12.10
CA LEU A 529 17.20 -9.25 -11.52
C LEU A 529 17.36 -7.84 -10.96
N LEU A 530 18.41 -7.59 -10.18
CA LEU A 530 18.65 -6.28 -9.58
C LEU A 530 18.93 -5.20 -10.64
N ILE A 531 19.64 -5.54 -11.73
CA ILE A 531 19.85 -4.64 -12.86
C ILE A 531 18.52 -4.31 -13.54
N LEU A 532 17.69 -5.33 -13.81
CA LEU A 532 16.37 -5.15 -14.42
C LEU A 532 15.44 -4.34 -13.49
N ALA A 533 15.39 -4.68 -12.22
CA ALA A 533 14.59 -3.97 -11.23
C ALA A 533 14.96 -2.49 -11.15
N ARG A 534 16.26 -2.18 -11.13
CA ARG A 534 16.75 -0.79 -11.16
C ARG A 534 16.31 -0.06 -12.44
N GLY A 535 16.44 -0.71 -13.60
CA GLY A 535 16.04 -0.14 -14.88
C GLY A 535 14.53 0.14 -14.95
N ILE A 536 13.70 -0.80 -14.49
CA ILE A 536 12.25 -0.69 -14.51
C ILE A 536 11.77 0.35 -13.48
N LEU A 537 12.27 0.32 -12.26
CA LEU A 537 11.91 1.31 -11.23
C LEU A 537 12.25 2.74 -11.68
N LYS A 538 13.40 2.95 -12.35
CA LYS A 538 13.77 4.24 -12.94
C LYS A 538 12.85 4.61 -14.10
N GLY A 539 12.48 3.66 -14.94
CA GLY A 539 11.52 3.86 -16.03
C GLY A 539 10.16 4.30 -15.50
N VAL A 540 9.61 3.57 -14.53
CA VAL A 540 8.32 3.89 -13.89
C VAL A 540 8.35 5.24 -13.18
N ARG A 541 9.47 5.57 -12.50
CA ARG A 541 9.65 6.86 -11.85
C ARG A 541 9.51 8.03 -12.84
N SER A 542 10.03 7.89 -14.05
CA SER A 542 10.01 8.96 -15.05
C SER A 542 8.63 9.27 -15.61
N LEU A 543 7.62 8.45 -15.30
CA LEU A 543 6.24 8.71 -15.71
C LEU A 543 5.59 9.78 -14.82
N PRO A 544 4.62 10.56 -15.36
CA PRO A 544 3.85 11.51 -14.56
C PRO A 544 3.15 10.80 -13.40
N ALA A 545 2.87 11.57 -12.33
CA ALA A 545 2.20 11.05 -11.15
C ALA A 545 0.67 10.93 -11.35
N ASP A 546 0.12 11.75 -12.27
CA ASP A 546 -1.30 11.84 -12.63
C ASP A 546 -1.55 11.43 -14.07
#